data_52ead16cb842a1f17c7de31e9f4f79a2
#
_entry.id   52ead16cb842a1f17c7de31e9f4f79a2
#
_cell.length_a   1.000
_cell.length_b   1.000
_cell.length_c   1.000
_cell.angle_alpha   90.00
_cell.angle_beta   90.00
_cell.angle_gamma   90.00
#
_symmetry.space_group_name_H-M   'P 1'
#
loop_
_entity.id
_entity.type
_entity.pdbx_description
1 polymer ?
#
loop_
_entity_poly.entity_id
_entity_poly.type
_entity_poly.pdbx_seq_one_letter_code
_entity_poly.pdbx_strand_id
1 'polypeptide(L)'
;GVAMIDLAPLRKFEVYGQDAEALMQYAITKDVRKLAIGQVVYSAMCYDNGCMVDDGTLFRLDENNFRWIGGSDDGGKLLRKIADEKGFDVRVKSSTDQLHNVAVQGPKSRETLEKIIWTPKLQTSLEDLKWFRFTIGRIGGEFGIPVMVSRTGYSGELGYEVFAHPKDCESVWDSIAEAGEEFGICPLGLNALDMLRIEAGLIFAGYEFCDQTDPFEAGIAFTVPLKTKEEDFSGKEAL
;
A
#
# COMPACT_ATOMS: atom_id res chain seq x y z
N GLY A 1 9.33 2.48 -21.18
CA GLY A 1 9.06 3.81 -20.66
C GLY A 1 8.85 3.81 -19.15
N VAL A 2 8.50 4.94 -18.64
CA VAL A 2 8.15 5.18 -17.23
C VAL A 2 7.05 6.23 -17.16
N ALA A 3 6.15 6.10 -16.20
CA ALA A 3 5.11 7.08 -15.90
C ALA A 3 5.10 7.40 -14.42
N MET A 4 4.57 8.58 -14.07
CA MET A 4 4.40 9.00 -12.68
C MET A 4 2.94 9.38 -12.43
N ILE A 5 2.44 9.03 -11.26
CA ILE A 5 1.02 9.14 -10.91
C ILE A 5 0.91 9.69 -9.50
N ASP A 6 0.07 10.70 -9.30
CA ASP A 6 -0.30 11.16 -7.97
C ASP A 6 -1.34 10.21 -7.34
N LEU A 7 -0.94 9.48 -6.31
CA LEU A 7 -1.79 8.60 -5.51
C LEU A 7 -2.02 9.14 -4.09
N ALA A 8 -1.74 10.41 -3.85
CA ALA A 8 -1.98 11.04 -2.55
C ALA A 8 -3.42 10.89 -2.02
N PRO A 9 -4.49 10.85 -2.88
CA PRO A 9 -5.86 10.66 -2.42
C PRO A 9 -6.17 9.30 -1.80
N LEU A 10 -5.34 8.26 -2.00
CA LEU A 10 -5.53 6.97 -1.34
C LEU A 10 -5.59 7.15 0.18
N ARG A 11 -6.52 6.45 0.82
CA ARG A 11 -6.70 6.51 2.27
C ARG A 11 -5.60 5.76 2.98
N LYS A 12 -4.99 6.41 3.97
CA LYS A 12 -3.88 5.88 4.75
C LYS A 12 -4.23 5.91 6.22
N PHE A 13 -4.09 4.75 6.88
CA PHE A 13 -4.37 4.60 8.30
C PHE A 13 -3.17 4.00 8.99
N GLU A 14 -2.61 4.73 9.95
CA GLU A 14 -1.59 4.23 10.87
C GLU A 14 -2.28 3.46 12.00
N VAL A 15 -1.85 2.23 12.23
CA VAL A 15 -2.34 1.33 13.28
C VAL A 15 -1.16 0.97 14.17
N TYR A 16 -1.17 1.45 15.41
CA TYR A 16 -0.07 1.23 16.33
C TYR A 16 -0.56 1.08 17.76
N GLY A 17 0.19 0.33 18.57
CA GLY A 17 -0.15 0.00 19.94
C GLY A 17 0.12 -1.47 20.24
N GLN A 18 -0.05 -1.86 21.49
CA GLN A 18 0.30 -3.21 21.97
C GLN A 18 -0.44 -4.31 21.19
N ASP A 19 -1.69 -4.08 20.82
CA ASP A 19 -2.55 -5.03 20.11
C ASP A 19 -2.67 -4.74 18.60
N ALA A 20 -1.76 -3.94 18.02
CA ALA A 20 -1.85 -3.57 16.60
C ALA A 20 -1.76 -4.79 15.66
N GLU A 21 -0.88 -5.77 15.96
CA GLU A 21 -0.82 -7.02 15.20
C GLU A 21 -2.12 -7.82 15.33
N ALA A 22 -2.68 -7.92 16.53
CA ALA A 22 -3.93 -8.65 16.77
C ALA A 22 -5.11 -7.99 16.03
N LEU A 23 -5.19 -6.65 16.06
CA LEU A 23 -6.21 -5.93 15.29
C LEU A 23 -6.08 -6.20 13.80
N MET A 24 -4.89 -6.04 13.22
CA MET A 24 -4.68 -6.26 11.79
C MET A 24 -4.87 -7.73 11.40
N GLN A 25 -4.46 -8.69 12.27
CA GLN A 25 -4.70 -10.11 12.07
C GLN A 25 -6.19 -10.45 11.98
N TYR A 26 -7.04 -9.77 12.75
CA TYR A 26 -8.48 -9.98 12.70
C TYR A 26 -9.16 -9.19 11.57
N ALA A 27 -8.69 -7.99 11.24
CA ALA A 27 -9.37 -7.07 10.32
C ALA A 27 -9.19 -7.43 8.84
N ILE A 28 -8.10 -8.10 8.45
CA ILE A 28 -7.82 -8.44 7.07
C ILE A 28 -7.76 -9.95 6.83
N THR A 29 -7.99 -10.36 5.59
CA THR A 29 -8.00 -11.80 5.25
C THR A 29 -6.63 -12.45 5.30
N LYS A 30 -5.54 -11.74 4.96
CA LYS A 30 -4.16 -12.25 4.99
C LYS A 30 -3.66 -12.52 6.41
N ASP A 31 -2.73 -13.47 6.53
CA ASP A 31 -2.06 -13.80 7.78
C ASP A 31 -0.94 -12.79 8.06
N VAL A 32 -1.22 -11.82 8.95
CA VAL A 32 -0.33 -10.70 9.30
C VAL A 32 0.90 -11.17 10.07
N ARG A 33 0.77 -12.25 10.86
CA ARG A 33 1.89 -12.79 11.66
C ARG A 33 3.02 -13.34 10.82
N LYS A 34 2.72 -13.69 9.55
CA LYS A 34 3.74 -14.13 8.58
C LYS A 34 4.48 -12.99 7.89
N LEU A 35 4.05 -11.73 8.09
CA LEU A 35 4.76 -10.58 7.53
C LEU A 35 6.00 -10.27 8.36
N ALA A 36 7.14 -10.10 7.68
CA ALA A 36 8.32 -9.51 8.31
C ALA A 36 8.21 -7.98 8.34
N ILE A 37 8.91 -7.34 9.28
CA ILE A 37 9.11 -5.88 9.25
C ILE A 37 9.75 -5.49 7.90
N GLY A 38 9.29 -4.39 7.29
CA GLY A 38 9.70 -3.98 5.95
C GLY A 38 8.93 -4.67 4.82
N GLN A 39 7.97 -5.52 5.14
CA GLN A 39 7.13 -6.20 4.15
C GLN A 39 5.79 -5.49 3.96
N VAL A 40 5.29 -5.59 2.72
CA VAL A 40 3.94 -5.18 2.33
C VAL A 40 3.15 -6.43 1.95
N VAL A 41 1.84 -6.40 2.12
CA VAL A 41 0.93 -7.44 1.59
C VAL A 41 -0.34 -6.81 1.07
N TYR A 42 -0.84 -7.32 -0.04
CA TYR A 42 -2.17 -7.00 -0.55
C TYR A 42 -3.20 -7.92 0.09
N SER A 43 -4.32 -7.36 0.55
CA SER A 43 -5.37 -8.08 1.26
C SER A 43 -6.74 -7.44 1.07
N ALA A 44 -7.79 -8.20 1.35
CA ALA A 44 -9.14 -7.69 1.50
C ALA A 44 -9.46 -7.42 2.98
N MET A 45 -10.35 -6.47 3.22
CA MET A 45 -11.14 -6.30 4.44
C MET A 45 -12.57 -6.71 4.16
N CYS A 46 -13.18 -7.50 5.04
CA CYS A 46 -14.55 -7.98 4.86
C CYS A 46 -15.43 -7.63 6.05
N TYR A 47 -16.73 -7.48 5.78
CA TYR A 47 -17.78 -7.51 6.78
C TYR A 47 -17.96 -8.93 7.32
N ASP A 48 -18.72 -9.09 8.39
CA ASP A 48 -19.02 -10.40 9.00
C ASP A 48 -19.76 -11.35 8.04
N ASN A 49 -20.46 -10.81 7.03
CA ASN A 49 -21.12 -11.58 5.98
C ASN A 49 -20.18 -12.01 4.82
N GLY A 50 -18.89 -11.74 4.92
CA GLY A 50 -17.89 -12.08 3.92
C GLY A 50 -17.73 -11.09 2.76
N CYS A 51 -18.68 -10.15 2.57
CA CYS A 51 -18.56 -9.13 1.54
C CYS A 51 -17.47 -8.12 1.83
N MET A 52 -16.89 -7.56 0.77
CA MET A 52 -15.74 -6.67 0.88
C MET A 52 -16.12 -5.28 1.38
N VAL A 53 -15.35 -4.78 2.35
CA VAL A 53 -15.37 -3.38 2.80
C VAL A 53 -14.41 -2.55 1.95
N ASP A 54 -13.22 -3.10 1.73
CA ASP A 54 -12.13 -2.45 1.01
C ASP A 54 -11.09 -3.51 0.59
N ASP A 55 -10.25 -3.16 -0.35
CA ASP A 55 -9.01 -3.84 -0.66
C ASP A 55 -7.84 -2.87 -0.52
N GLY A 56 -6.65 -3.40 -0.29
CA GLY A 56 -5.52 -2.51 -0.12
C GLY A 56 -4.23 -3.20 0.25
N THR A 57 -3.25 -2.40 0.59
CA THR A 57 -1.93 -2.84 1.00
C THR A 57 -1.69 -2.56 2.48
N LEU A 58 -1.22 -3.59 3.20
CA LEU A 58 -0.76 -3.47 4.58
C LEU A 58 0.77 -3.46 4.59
N PHE A 59 1.34 -2.41 5.16
CA PHE A 59 2.77 -2.25 5.43
C PHE A 59 3.04 -2.62 6.89
N ARG A 60 3.98 -3.51 7.15
CA ARG A 60 4.49 -3.75 8.51
C ARG A 60 5.71 -2.87 8.73
N LEU A 61 5.51 -1.75 9.43
CA LEU A 61 6.55 -0.74 9.68
C LEU A 61 7.46 -1.14 10.83
N ASP A 62 6.87 -1.79 11.86
CA ASP A 62 7.56 -2.32 13.04
C ASP A 62 6.74 -3.46 13.65
N GLU A 63 7.17 -4.04 14.77
CA GLU A 63 6.47 -5.13 15.46
C GLU A 63 4.99 -4.81 15.71
N ASN A 64 4.70 -3.63 16.24
CA ASN A 64 3.37 -3.16 16.60
C ASN A 64 3.02 -1.83 15.90
N ASN A 65 3.48 -1.66 14.66
CA ASN A 65 3.21 -0.48 13.86
C ASN A 65 2.96 -0.87 12.40
N PHE A 66 1.75 -0.58 11.94
CA PHE A 66 1.27 -0.93 10.61
C PHE A 66 0.68 0.28 9.91
N ARG A 67 0.70 0.26 8.59
CA ARG A 67 -0.03 1.21 7.74
C ARG A 67 -0.91 0.45 6.77
N TRP A 68 -2.21 0.73 6.81
CA TRP A 68 -3.15 0.32 5.78
C TRP A 68 -3.31 1.42 4.75
N ILE A 69 -3.23 1.06 3.47
CA ILE A 69 -3.52 1.95 2.35
C ILE A 69 -4.61 1.29 1.52
N GLY A 70 -5.76 1.95 1.41
CA GLY A 70 -6.93 1.46 0.71
C GLY A 70 -7.67 2.55 -0.05
N GLY A 71 -8.82 2.18 -0.61
CA GLY A 71 -9.61 3.06 -1.48
C GLY A 71 -10.58 3.98 -0.71
N SER A 72 -11.02 3.58 0.49
CA SER A 72 -12.10 4.26 1.18
C SER A 72 -11.82 4.51 2.68
N ASP A 73 -12.61 5.44 3.25
CA ASP A 73 -12.58 5.68 4.71
C ASP A 73 -13.23 4.55 5.52
N ASP A 74 -13.96 3.65 4.86
CA ASP A 74 -14.69 2.57 5.53
C ASP A 74 -13.72 1.53 6.14
N GLY A 75 -12.57 1.31 5.52
CA GLY A 75 -11.49 0.52 6.14
C GLY A 75 -11.06 1.07 7.49
N GLY A 76 -10.85 2.38 7.60
CA GLY A 76 -10.52 3.04 8.86
C GLY A 76 -11.63 3.00 9.90
N LYS A 77 -12.89 3.08 9.47
CA LYS A 77 -14.06 2.93 10.35
C LYS A 77 -14.15 1.51 10.89
N LEU A 78 -13.98 0.49 10.03
CA LEU A 78 -13.98 -0.90 10.42
C LEU A 78 -12.87 -1.21 11.43
N LEU A 79 -11.65 -0.72 11.19
CA LEU A 79 -10.52 -0.90 12.11
C LEU A 79 -10.83 -0.36 13.52
N ARG A 80 -11.42 0.84 13.61
CA ARG A 80 -11.80 1.42 14.92
C ARG A 80 -12.93 0.65 15.57
N LYS A 81 -13.95 0.25 14.82
CA LYS A 81 -15.06 -0.58 15.32
C LYS A 81 -14.54 -1.88 15.93
N ILE A 82 -13.70 -2.62 15.21
CA ILE A 82 -13.11 -3.88 15.70
C ILE A 82 -12.27 -3.64 16.95
N ALA A 83 -11.45 -2.57 16.99
CA ALA A 83 -10.64 -2.23 18.12
C ALA A 83 -11.47 -2.00 19.38
N ASP A 84 -12.56 -1.24 19.26
CA ASP A 84 -13.49 -0.94 20.35
C ASP A 84 -14.23 -2.20 20.82
N GLU A 85 -14.78 -2.99 19.89
CA GLU A 85 -15.55 -4.21 20.21
C GLU A 85 -14.71 -5.30 20.89
N LYS A 86 -13.43 -5.43 20.50
CA LYS A 86 -12.51 -6.41 21.06
C LYS A 86 -11.68 -5.87 22.25
N GLY A 87 -11.79 -4.58 22.55
CA GLY A 87 -11.05 -3.94 23.63
C GLY A 87 -9.53 -3.90 23.40
N PHE A 88 -9.09 -3.77 22.13
CA PHE A 88 -7.67 -3.72 21.80
C PHE A 88 -7.02 -2.39 22.19
N ASP A 89 -5.85 -2.44 22.81
CA ASP A 89 -5.02 -1.26 23.10
C ASP A 89 -4.25 -0.82 21.85
N VAL A 90 -4.94 -0.06 20.99
CA VAL A 90 -4.42 0.44 19.73
C VAL A 90 -4.87 1.87 19.44
N ARG A 91 -4.13 2.53 18.58
CA ARG A 91 -4.53 3.78 17.92
C ARG A 91 -4.66 3.56 16.42
N VAL A 92 -5.80 3.99 15.86
CA VAL A 92 -6.06 4.02 14.42
C VAL A 92 -6.19 5.47 13.99
N LYS A 93 -5.14 6.01 13.36
CA LYS A 93 -5.05 7.41 12.94
C LYS A 93 -5.05 7.50 11.42
N SER A 94 -5.91 8.37 10.85
CA SER A 94 -5.79 8.74 9.43
C SER A 94 -4.52 9.57 9.23
N SER A 95 -3.70 9.19 8.26
CA SER A 95 -2.51 9.92 7.81
C SER A 95 -2.61 10.36 6.34
N THR A 96 -3.81 10.28 5.75
CA THR A 96 -4.06 10.60 4.33
C THR A 96 -3.48 11.96 3.95
N ASP A 97 -3.81 13.02 4.70
CA ASP A 97 -3.34 14.38 4.44
C ASP A 97 -1.93 14.67 5.00
N GLN A 98 -1.28 13.68 5.62
CA GLN A 98 0.04 13.81 6.22
C GLN A 98 1.12 13.04 5.47
N LEU A 99 0.75 12.28 4.45
CA LEU A 99 1.65 11.45 3.68
C LEU A 99 1.29 11.50 2.19
N HIS A 100 2.12 12.17 1.42
CA HIS A 100 2.01 12.20 -0.04
C HIS A 100 2.52 10.88 -0.64
N ASN A 101 1.93 10.43 -1.74
CA ASN A 101 2.31 9.21 -2.43
C ASN A 101 2.39 9.46 -3.94
N VAL A 102 3.58 9.27 -4.51
CA VAL A 102 3.81 9.30 -5.97
C VAL A 102 4.16 7.88 -6.44
N ALA A 103 3.36 7.32 -7.34
CA ALA A 103 3.71 6.08 -8.00
C ALA A 103 4.60 6.36 -9.23
N VAL A 104 5.67 5.59 -9.39
CA VAL A 104 6.59 5.62 -10.54
C VAL A 104 6.57 4.24 -11.16
N GLN A 105 5.91 4.10 -12.31
CA GLN A 105 5.54 2.82 -12.89
C GLN A 105 6.09 2.64 -14.31
N GLY A 106 6.48 1.44 -14.63
CA GLY A 106 6.99 1.05 -15.94
C GLY A 106 8.41 0.46 -15.88
N PRO A 107 8.90 -0.16 -16.97
CA PRO A 107 10.19 -0.85 -17.00
C PRO A 107 11.40 0.01 -16.62
N LYS A 108 11.31 1.33 -16.77
CA LYS A 108 12.37 2.28 -16.42
C LYS A 108 12.21 2.97 -15.06
N SER A 109 11.24 2.55 -14.25
CA SER A 109 10.98 3.13 -12.94
C SER A 109 12.15 2.99 -11.97
N ARG A 110 12.84 1.84 -11.96
CA ARG A 110 14.02 1.60 -11.12
C ARG A 110 15.15 2.56 -11.50
N GLU A 111 15.55 2.56 -12.77
CA GLU A 111 16.66 3.39 -13.26
C GLU A 111 16.41 4.88 -13.02
N THR A 112 15.15 5.31 -13.12
CA THR A 112 14.74 6.68 -12.80
C THR A 112 15.00 7.00 -11.32
N LEU A 113 14.52 6.15 -10.41
CA LEU A 113 14.63 6.40 -8.98
C LEU A 113 16.04 6.20 -8.42
N GLU A 114 16.83 5.29 -8.95
CA GLU A 114 18.22 5.05 -8.54
C GLU A 114 19.13 6.27 -8.75
N LYS A 115 18.80 7.16 -9.69
CA LYS A 115 19.55 8.41 -9.90
C LYS A 115 19.42 9.40 -8.76
N ILE A 116 18.29 9.39 -8.05
CA ILE A 116 17.95 10.45 -7.09
C ILE A 116 17.82 9.94 -5.67
N ILE A 117 17.59 8.64 -5.45
CA ILE A 117 17.36 8.08 -4.12
C ILE A 117 18.65 7.49 -3.56
N TRP A 118 19.11 8.10 -2.49
CA TRP A 118 20.17 7.57 -1.63
C TRP A 118 19.55 6.73 -0.51
N THR A 119 20.11 5.55 -0.26
CA THR A 119 19.71 4.67 0.86
C THR A 119 20.88 4.52 1.85
N PRO A 120 20.62 4.62 3.18
CA PRO A 120 21.62 4.31 4.19
C PRO A 120 22.11 2.87 4.08
N LYS A 121 23.35 2.58 4.45
CA LYS A 121 23.93 1.22 4.39
C LYS A 121 23.16 0.15 5.18
N LEU A 122 22.37 0.56 6.18
CA LEU A 122 21.52 -0.33 6.97
C LEU A 122 20.17 -0.64 6.31
N GLN A 123 19.84 0.07 5.24
CA GLN A 123 18.62 -0.09 4.47
C GLN A 123 18.89 -0.86 3.17
N THR A 124 17.88 -1.57 2.69
CA THR A 124 17.96 -2.26 1.38
C THR A 124 18.05 -1.23 0.27
N SER A 125 19.00 -1.37 -0.65
CA SER A 125 19.10 -0.55 -1.87
C SER A 125 17.87 -0.74 -2.77
N LEU A 126 17.62 0.20 -3.71
CA LEU A 126 16.53 0.00 -4.69
C LEU A 126 16.79 -1.18 -5.63
N GLU A 127 18.07 -1.43 -5.96
CA GLU A 127 18.49 -2.57 -6.78
C GLU A 127 18.09 -3.90 -6.14
N ASP A 128 18.32 -4.04 -4.81
CA ASP A 128 18.06 -5.26 -4.04
C ASP A 128 16.62 -5.33 -3.50
N LEU A 129 15.84 -4.25 -3.61
CA LEU A 129 14.51 -4.17 -3.06
C LEU A 129 13.59 -5.16 -3.76
N LYS A 130 13.11 -6.16 -3.00
CA LYS A 130 12.22 -7.20 -3.51
C LYS A 130 10.78 -6.69 -3.67
N TRP A 131 10.01 -7.35 -4.51
CA TRP A 131 8.60 -7.11 -4.69
C TRP A 131 7.85 -7.19 -3.35
N PHE A 132 6.92 -6.28 -3.12
CA PHE A 132 6.17 -6.10 -1.87
C PHE A 132 7.09 -5.94 -0.64
N ARG A 133 8.15 -5.14 -0.81
CA ARG A 133 9.03 -4.65 0.25
C ARG A 133 9.16 -3.14 0.12
N PHE A 134 9.51 -2.49 1.24
CA PHE A 134 9.86 -1.08 1.24
C PHE A 134 11.22 -0.83 1.89
N THR A 135 11.78 0.32 1.59
CA THR A 135 13.02 0.83 2.16
C THR A 135 12.87 2.30 2.52
N ILE A 136 13.74 2.80 3.38
CA ILE A 136 13.81 4.21 3.74
C ILE A 136 15.03 4.81 3.09
N GLY A 137 14.86 5.94 2.41
CA GLY A 137 15.92 6.65 1.71
C GLY A 137 15.73 8.15 1.75
N ARG A 138 16.49 8.84 0.93
CA ARG A 138 16.41 10.30 0.77
C ARG A 138 16.58 10.67 -0.70
N ILE A 139 15.83 11.66 -1.17
CA ILE A 139 16.06 12.28 -2.48
C ILE A 139 17.08 13.40 -2.32
N GLY A 140 18.12 13.42 -3.16
CA GLY A 140 19.17 14.45 -3.14
C GLY A 140 20.33 14.16 -2.16
N GLY A 141 20.57 12.86 -1.83
CA GLY A 141 21.71 12.42 -1.03
C GLY A 141 21.42 12.34 0.48
N GLU A 142 22.46 12.14 1.28
CA GLU A 142 22.38 11.84 2.71
C GLU A 142 21.62 12.87 3.54
N PHE A 143 21.61 14.12 3.14
CA PHE A 143 20.92 15.22 3.84
C PHE A 143 19.66 15.69 3.10
N GLY A 144 19.25 14.96 2.08
CA GLY A 144 18.11 15.30 1.24
C GLY A 144 16.74 14.98 1.86
N ILE A 145 15.71 15.05 1.05
CA ILE A 145 14.31 14.86 1.45
C ILE A 145 14.07 13.41 1.90
N PRO A 146 13.60 13.15 3.14
CA PRO A 146 13.28 11.80 3.59
C PRO A 146 12.12 11.20 2.81
N VAL A 147 12.29 9.97 2.34
CA VAL A 147 11.24 9.21 1.63
C VAL A 147 11.22 7.76 2.09
N MET A 148 10.03 7.17 2.05
CA MET A 148 9.87 5.72 2.07
C MET A 148 9.56 5.28 0.64
N VAL A 149 10.20 4.22 0.17
CA VAL A 149 9.99 3.69 -1.18
C VAL A 149 9.58 2.25 -1.09
N SER A 150 8.40 1.91 -1.60
CA SER A 150 7.94 0.53 -1.72
C SER A 150 8.01 0.05 -3.17
N ARG A 151 8.33 -1.23 -3.35
CA ARG A 151 8.22 -1.87 -4.66
C ARG A 151 6.83 -2.46 -4.82
N THR A 152 5.89 -1.56 -5.00
CA THR A 152 4.45 -1.79 -5.20
C THR A 152 3.94 -0.94 -6.35
N GLY A 153 2.72 -1.17 -6.80
CA GLY A 153 2.09 -0.39 -7.85
C GLY A 153 0.76 -0.98 -8.31
N TYR A 154 0.07 -0.26 -9.20
CA TYR A 154 -1.27 -0.59 -9.67
C TYR A 154 -1.35 -0.53 -11.21
N SER A 155 -0.30 -1.02 -11.88
CA SER A 155 -0.16 -0.96 -13.34
C SER A 155 0.15 -2.29 -14.01
N GLY A 156 0.42 -3.34 -13.22
CA GLY A 156 0.92 -4.61 -13.75
C GLY A 156 2.39 -4.60 -14.18
N GLU A 157 3.03 -3.45 -14.17
CA GLU A 157 4.43 -3.25 -14.56
C GLU A 157 5.37 -3.17 -13.34
N LEU A 158 6.68 -3.22 -13.60
CA LEU A 158 7.66 -2.84 -12.58
C LEU A 158 7.35 -1.44 -12.07
N GLY A 159 7.24 -1.28 -10.77
CA GLY A 159 6.88 0.00 -10.20
C GLY A 159 7.28 0.17 -8.76
N TYR A 160 7.29 1.43 -8.36
CA TYR A 160 7.57 1.88 -7.01
C TYR A 160 6.58 2.95 -6.60
N GLU A 161 6.34 3.04 -5.30
CA GLU A 161 5.60 4.14 -4.69
C GLU A 161 6.51 4.88 -3.75
N VAL A 162 6.60 6.19 -3.91
CA VAL A 162 7.46 7.09 -3.14
C VAL A 162 6.58 7.90 -2.20
N PHE A 163 6.78 7.71 -0.91
CA PHE A 163 6.04 8.39 0.14
C PHE A 163 6.91 9.48 0.76
N ALA A 164 6.36 10.68 0.87
CA ALA A 164 7.02 11.84 1.42
C ALA A 164 6.07 12.69 2.28
N HIS A 165 6.64 13.61 3.07
CA HIS A 165 5.82 14.59 3.78
C HIS A 165 5.20 15.56 2.76
N PRO A 166 3.92 16.01 2.94
CA PRO A 166 3.25 16.89 1.98
C PRO A 166 3.98 18.19 1.66
N LYS A 167 4.72 18.76 2.62
CA LYS A 167 5.53 19.97 2.40
C LYS A 167 6.60 19.81 1.32
N ASP A 168 7.03 18.57 1.05
CA ASP A 168 8.11 18.25 0.12
C ASP A 168 7.55 17.68 -1.21
N CYS A 169 6.22 17.59 -1.38
CA CYS A 169 5.59 16.86 -2.49
C CYS A 169 5.96 17.41 -3.87
N GLU A 170 5.99 18.74 -4.04
CA GLU A 170 6.39 19.37 -5.31
C GLU A 170 7.85 19.06 -5.63
N SER A 171 8.75 19.21 -4.68
CA SER A 171 10.18 18.90 -4.87
C SER A 171 10.42 17.42 -5.18
N VAL A 172 9.66 16.52 -4.56
CA VAL A 172 9.70 15.07 -4.87
C VAL A 172 9.21 14.79 -6.27
N TRP A 173 8.08 15.38 -6.66
CA TRP A 173 7.51 15.25 -8.01
C TRP A 173 8.49 15.75 -9.07
N ASP A 174 9.02 16.97 -8.92
CA ASP A 174 9.94 17.57 -9.87
C ASP A 174 11.26 16.78 -9.99
N SER A 175 11.81 16.30 -8.86
CA SER A 175 13.01 15.47 -8.86
C SER A 175 12.80 14.15 -9.63
N ILE A 176 11.64 13.52 -9.48
CA ILE A 176 11.29 12.29 -10.21
C ILE A 176 11.11 12.58 -11.70
N ALA A 177 10.42 13.68 -12.04
CA ALA A 177 10.20 14.09 -13.42
C ALA A 177 11.54 14.36 -14.15
N GLU A 178 12.43 15.15 -13.54
CA GLU A 178 13.76 15.47 -14.08
C GLU A 178 14.60 14.19 -14.25
N ALA A 179 14.64 13.32 -13.24
CA ALA A 179 15.40 12.06 -13.32
C ALA A 179 14.93 11.13 -14.42
N GLY A 180 13.63 11.18 -14.76
CA GLY A 180 13.00 10.35 -15.78
C GLY A 180 13.00 10.93 -17.18
N GLU A 181 13.44 12.17 -17.40
CA GLU A 181 13.38 12.84 -18.71
C GLU A 181 14.02 12.01 -19.83
N GLU A 182 15.21 11.47 -19.62
CA GLU A 182 15.91 10.64 -20.62
C GLU A 182 15.18 9.35 -20.95
N PHE A 183 14.28 8.87 -20.10
CA PHE A 183 13.44 7.68 -20.29
C PHE A 183 12.05 8.02 -20.84
N GLY A 184 11.79 9.29 -21.10
CA GLY A 184 10.49 9.78 -21.57
C GLY A 184 9.40 9.66 -20.52
N ILE A 185 9.71 9.97 -19.25
CA ILE A 185 8.71 9.95 -18.18
C ILE A 185 7.55 10.89 -18.50
N CYS A 186 6.35 10.46 -18.24
CA CYS A 186 5.16 11.29 -18.39
C CYS A 186 4.23 11.17 -17.18
N PRO A 187 3.53 12.25 -16.81
CA PRO A 187 2.41 12.17 -15.88
C PRO A 187 1.31 11.30 -16.47
N LEU A 188 0.73 10.42 -15.67
CA LEU A 188 -0.35 9.53 -16.04
C LEU A 188 -1.62 9.92 -15.27
N GLY A 189 -2.70 10.18 -15.97
CA GLY A 189 -4.01 10.47 -15.39
C GLY A 189 -4.78 9.20 -14.99
N LEU A 190 -5.82 9.38 -14.17
CA LEU A 190 -6.64 8.27 -13.66
C LEU A 190 -7.27 7.41 -14.75
N ASN A 191 -7.74 8.00 -15.86
CA ASN A 191 -8.32 7.23 -16.96
C ASN A 191 -7.31 6.29 -17.61
N ALA A 192 -6.06 6.72 -17.76
CA ALA A 192 -5.01 5.87 -18.31
C ALA A 192 -4.57 4.80 -17.28
N LEU A 193 -4.55 5.13 -16.00
CA LEU A 193 -4.31 4.15 -14.93
C LEU A 193 -5.41 3.09 -14.91
N ASP A 194 -6.68 3.48 -15.11
CA ASP A 194 -7.81 2.56 -15.19
C ASP A 194 -7.65 1.55 -16.34
N MET A 195 -7.18 2.01 -17.49
CA MET A 195 -6.87 1.10 -18.61
C MET A 195 -5.75 0.10 -18.24
N LEU A 196 -4.67 0.57 -17.64
CA LEU A 196 -3.53 -0.28 -17.26
C LEU A 196 -3.92 -1.31 -16.20
N ARG A 197 -4.66 -0.91 -15.16
CA ARG A 197 -5.08 -1.82 -14.11
C ARG A 197 -6.03 -2.90 -14.64
N ILE A 198 -6.94 -2.56 -15.57
CA ILE A 198 -7.85 -3.52 -16.23
C ILE A 198 -7.04 -4.53 -17.05
N GLU A 199 -6.09 -4.09 -17.88
CA GLU A 199 -5.22 -4.98 -18.63
C GLU A 199 -4.40 -5.91 -17.72
N ALA A 200 -4.02 -5.45 -16.52
CA ALA A 200 -3.33 -6.23 -15.51
C ALA A 200 -4.24 -7.14 -14.67
N GLY A 201 -5.57 -7.05 -14.82
CA GLY A 201 -6.54 -7.81 -14.02
C GLY A 201 -6.65 -7.34 -12.58
N LEU A 202 -6.33 -6.07 -12.28
CA LEU A 202 -6.43 -5.48 -10.95
C LEU A 202 -7.83 -4.87 -10.75
N ILE A 203 -8.41 -5.13 -9.59
CA ILE A 203 -9.78 -4.70 -9.25
C ILE A 203 -9.83 -3.28 -8.69
N PHE A 204 -11.00 -2.64 -8.79
CA PHE A 204 -11.27 -1.30 -8.28
C PHE A 204 -12.63 -1.27 -7.60
N ALA A 205 -12.69 -0.70 -6.39
CA ALA A 205 -13.92 -0.56 -5.63
C ALA A 205 -15.00 0.24 -6.38
N GLY A 206 -16.24 -0.28 -6.40
CA GLY A 206 -17.34 0.32 -7.15
C GLY A 206 -17.43 -0.10 -8.63
N TYR A 207 -16.44 -0.87 -9.13
CA TYR A 207 -16.44 -1.46 -10.47
C TYR A 207 -16.48 -3.00 -10.37
N GLU A 208 -15.39 -3.64 -9.98
CA GLU A 208 -15.32 -5.10 -9.85
C GLU A 208 -15.85 -5.62 -8.53
N PHE A 209 -15.93 -4.80 -7.49
CA PHE A 209 -16.53 -5.18 -6.23
C PHE A 209 -17.26 -4.03 -5.53
N CYS A 210 -18.19 -4.39 -4.66
CA CYS A 210 -18.90 -3.50 -3.75
C CYS A 210 -19.16 -4.24 -2.41
N ASP A 211 -19.97 -3.65 -1.54
CA ASP A 211 -20.38 -4.20 -0.24
C ASP A 211 -21.29 -5.45 -0.32
N GLN A 212 -21.56 -5.96 -1.54
CA GLN A 212 -22.30 -7.17 -1.81
C GLN A 212 -21.47 -8.23 -2.52
N THR A 213 -20.19 -8.01 -2.73
CA THR A 213 -19.27 -8.88 -3.46
C THR A 213 -18.23 -9.43 -2.49
N ASP A 214 -18.01 -10.73 -2.48
CA ASP A 214 -16.95 -11.35 -1.70
C ASP A 214 -15.60 -11.41 -2.47
N PRO A 215 -14.47 -11.72 -1.80
CA PRO A 215 -13.17 -11.80 -2.46
C PRO A 215 -13.05 -12.89 -3.52
N PHE A 216 -13.87 -13.95 -3.47
CA PHE A 216 -13.86 -15.02 -4.48
C PHE A 216 -14.54 -14.54 -5.75
N GLU A 217 -15.71 -13.89 -5.63
CA GLU A 217 -16.42 -13.26 -6.74
C GLU A 217 -15.61 -12.15 -7.39
N ALA A 218 -14.89 -11.33 -6.56
CA ALA A 218 -14.00 -10.29 -7.04
C ALA A 218 -12.71 -10.81 -7.70
N GLY A 219 -12.49 -12.14 -7.73
CA GLY A 219 -11.31 -12.74 -8.36
C GLY A 219 -10.02 -12.66 -7.55
N ILE A 220 -10.07 -12.26 -6.28
CA ILE A 220 -8.90 -12.16 -5.39
C ILE A 220 -8.84 -13.24 -4.31
N ALA A 221 -9.36 -14.44 -4.61
CA ALA A 221 -9.35 -15.62 -3.73
C ALA A 221 -7.96 -15.91 -3.10
N PHE A 222 -6.86 -15.56 -3.79
CA PHE A 222 -5.49 -15.71 -3.29
C PHE A 222 -5.20 -14.86 -2.05
N THR A 223 -6.05 -13.89 -1.73
CA THR A 223 -5.95 -13.08 -0.50
C THR A 223 -6.59 -13.75 0.69
N VAL A 224 -7.36 -14.84 0.50
CA VAL A 224 -8.17 -15.50 1.54
C VAL A 224 -7.60 -16.89 1.87
N PRO A 225 -6.59 -16.98 2.75
CA PRO A 225 -5.91 -18.24 3.05
C PRO A 225 -6.64 -19.08 4.10
N LEU A 226 -7.91 -19.47 3.86
CA LEU A 226 -8.76 -20.22 4.82
C LEU A 226 -8.10 -21.46 5.41
N LYS A 227 -7.25 -22.15 4.64
CA LYS A 227 -6.58 -23.40 5.08
C LYS A 227 -5.33 -23.17 5.91
N THR A 228 -4.73 -21.98 5.86
CA THR A 228 -3.39 -21.73 6.44
C THR A 228 -3.37 -20.58 7.45
N LYS A 229 -4.44 -19.83 7.56
CA LYS A 229 -4.69 -18.85 8.62
C LYS A 229 -5.64 -19.50 9.63
N GLU A 230 -5.08 -20.00 10.73
CA GLU A 230 -5.86 -20.72 11.75
C GLU A 230 -6.75 -19.77 12.54
N GLU A 231 -6.23 -18.58 12.86
CA GLU A 231 -6.96 -17.58 13.62
C GLU A 231 -8.18 -17.05 12.86
N ASP A 232 -9.12 -16.59 13.66
CA ASP A 232 -10.34 -15.96 13.15
C ASP A 232 -10.06 -14.57 12.55
N PHE A 233 -10.91 -14.16 11.59
CA PHE A 233 -10.91 -12.83 11.01
C PHE A 233 -12.32 -12.45 10.56
N SER A 234 -12.57 -11.15 10.43
CA SER A 234 -13.88 -10.64 10.01
C SER A 234 -14.32 -11.26 8.69
N GLY A 235 -15.49 -11.89 8.68
CA GLY A 235 -16.08 -12.58 7.52
C GLY A 235 -15.61 -14.02 7.29
N LYS A 236 -14.69 -14.59 8.11
CA LYS A 236 -14.14 -15.94 7.89
C LYS A 236 -15.18 -17.03 7.80
N GLU A 237 -16.21 -16.97 8.67
CA GLU A 237 -17.28 -17.99 8.71
C GLU A 237 -18.14 -17.96 7.45
N ALA A 238 -18.31 -16.79 6.84
CA ALA A 238 -19.12 -16.61 5.64
C ALA A 238 -18.38 -16.94 4.34
N LEU A 239 -17.02 -16.87 4.36
CA LEU A 239 -16.13 -17.19 3.24
C LEU A 239 -15.76 -18.67 3.19
#